data_f68dd7f6bd875456ad229e8de0f23ce8
#
_entry.id   f68dd7f6bd875456ad229e8de0f23ce8
#
_cell.length_a   1.000
_cell.length_b   1.000
_cell.length_c   1.000
_cell.angle_alpha   90.00
_cell.angle_beta   90.00
_cell.angle_gamma   90.00
#
_symmetry.space_group_name_H-M   'P 1'
#
loop_
_entity.id
_entity.type
_entity.pdbx_description
1 polymer ?
#
loop_
_entity_poly.entity_id
_entity_poly.type
_entity_poly.pdbx_seq_one_letter_code
_entity_poly.pdbx_strand_id
1 'polypeptide(L)'
;MRYNLQFKSALIRIFLALFFSLTSFNSHAFNAEESSRSTSAKHDVANGGRNSRHITNMDELMSLKPTPNVNVNGIGIYVYDGMFSLDALGPYQVFRSAGLKTFLIAKNKGNITMSNGLTIAVNKSIDEVTQLDVLLIPGGADATARQTIDAEILNWIQKIDQTSIYTTSVCTGAWILGAAGLLQGKEATTHWYRAEEMLTKYGADFEQKRWVRDGKYWTSAGVTAGLDMSLALVNHLFGKEYTQAVMLDLEYDPKPPIQGGTPKKSVPIIAQLMKEMYDFFLLPFVGCDLGTAGVCLF
;
A
#
# COMPACT_ATOMS: atom_id res chain seq x y z
N MET A 1 20.48 35.78 -9.44
CA MET A 1 20.49 34.32 -9.55
C MET A 1 21.07 33.58 -8.32
N ARG A 2 21.70 34.27 -7.33
CA ARG A 2 22.28 33.64 -6.12
C ARG A 2 21.31 33.51 -4.91
N TYR A 3 20.21 34.24 -4.87
CA TYR A 3 19.22 34.20 -3.77
C TYR A 3 18.34 32.93 -3.78
N ASN A 4 18.21 32.24 -4.91
CA ASN A 4 17.32 31.08 -5.06
C ASN A 4 17.95 29.77 -4.55
N LEU A 5 19.27 29.68 -4.44
CA LEU A 5 19.95 28.47 -3.94
C LEU A 5 19.94 28.38 -2.40
N GLN A 6 20.03 29.49 -1.69
CA GLN A 6 20.01 29.50 -0.22
C GLN A 6 18.62 29.20 0.35
N PHE A 7 17.56 29.65 -0.32
CA PHE A 7 16.20 29.36 0.10
C PHE A 7 15.84 27.88 -0.12
N LYS A 8 16.30 27.28 -1.22
CA LYS A 8 16.13 25.84 -1.48
C LYS A 8 16.88 24.98 -0.46
N SER A 9 18.07 25.36 -0.05
CA SER A 9 18.84 24.62 0.97
C SER A 9 18.23 24.71 2.37
N ALA A 10 17.57 25.81 2.72
CA ALA A 10 16.90 25.98 4.00
C ALA A 10 15.62 25.14 4.09
N LEU A 11 14.82 25.10 3.04
CA LEU A 11 13.61 24.26 2.98
C LEU A 11 13.94 22.75 3.03
N ILE A 12 14.98 22.32 2.33
CA ILE A 12 15.47 20.93 2.38
C ILE A 12 15.96 20.57 3.80
N ARG A 13 16.62 21.48 4.49
CA ARG A 13 17.07 21.26 5.89
C ARG A 13 15.92 21.23 6.89
N ILE A 14 14.86 21.98 6.69
CA ILE A 14 13.65 21.96 7.54
C ILE A 14 12.89 20.64 7.34
N PHE A 15 12.76 20.14 6.11
CA PHE A 15 12.12 18.85 5.85
C PHE A 15 12.97 17.66 6.32
N LEU A 16 14.29 17.70 6.17
CA LEU A 16 15.19 16.70 6.72
C LEU A 16 15.20 16.71 8.27
N ALA A 17 15.08 17.87 8.91
CA ALA A 17 14.99 17.97 10.37
C ALA A 17 13.67 17.40 10.91
N LEU A 18 12.56 17.52 10.19
CA LEU A 18 11.28 16.89 10.55
C LEU A 18 11.29 15.34 10.39
N PHE A 19 12.16 14.81 9.55
CA PHE A 19 12.34 13.36 9.39
C PHE A 19 13.33 12.74 10.39
N PHE A 20 14.24 13.54 10.97
CA PHE A 20 15.33 13.03 11.83
C PHE A 20 15.25 13.44 13.32
N SER A 21 14.27 14.25 13.74
CA SER A 21 14.18 14.70 15.15
C SER A 21 13.00 14.08 15.90
N LEU A 22 13.01 12.78 16.13
CA LEU A 22 12.17 12.10 17.11
C LEU A 22 13.00 11.17 18.00
N THR A 23 13.94 11.76 18.74
CA THR A 23 14.42 11.15 19.97
C THR A 23 14.20 12.15 21.11
N SER A 24 13.36 11.76 22.01
CA SER A 24 12.98 12.36 23.30
C SER A 24 11.62 13.11 23.33
N PHE A 25 10.58 12.39 23.64
CA PHE A 25 9.41 12.95 24.31
C PHE A 25 9.11 12.17 25.60
N ASN A 26 9.21 12.92 26.70
CA ASN A 26 8.90 12.48 28.04
C ASN A 26 7.38 12.32 28.23
N SER A 27 7.00 11.27 28.92
CA SER A 27 5.62 10.95 29.29
C SER A 27 5.05 11.97 30.30
N HIS A 28 3.97 12.63 29.93
CA HIS A 28 3.04 13.23 30.89
C HIS A 28 1.64 12.69 30.65
N ALA A 29 1.11 12.09 31.70
CA ALA A 29 -0.22 11.50 31.73
C ALA A 29 -1.30 12.59 31.60
N PHE A 30 -2.28 12.33 30.76
CA PHE A 30 -3.50 13.14 30.67
C PHE A 30 -4.66 12.31 31.25
N ASN A 31 -5.24 12.82 32.34
CA ASN A 31 -6.49 12.34 32.90
C ASN A 31 -7.65 12.90 32.08
N ALA A 32 -8.50 12.07 31.54
CA ALA A 32 -9.76 12.47 30.93
C ALA A 32 -10.92 12.06 31.84
N GLU A 33 -11.71 13.05 32.26
CA GLU A 33 -12.98 12.88 32.94
C GLU A 33 -14.08 12.45 31.97
N GLU A 34 -14.85 11.49 32.40
CA GLU A 34 -16.07 11.00 31.76
C GLU A 34 -17.19 12.05 31.80
N SER A 35 -17.84 12.30 30.67
CA SER A 35 -19.15 12.93 30.61
C SER A 35 -20.10 12.09 29.75
N SER A 36 -20.95 11.37 30.42
CA SER A 36 -22.08 10.63 29.87
C SER A 36 -23.17 11.56 29.34
N ARG A 37 -23.56 11.47 28.06
CA ARG A 37 -24.91 11.85 27.59
C ARG A 37 -25.39 10.91 26.51
N SER A 38 -26.33 10.08 26.86
CA SER A 38 -27.16 9.30 25.94
C SER A 38 -28.13 10.21 25.20
N THR A 39 -28.17 10.18 23.90
CA THR A 39 -29.32 10.54 23.09
C THR A 39 -29.55 9.52 22.00
N SER A 40 -30.66 8.82 22.17
CA SER A 40 -31.23 7.87 21.20
C SER A 40 -31.65 8.64 19.93
N ALA A 41 -31.02 8.35 18.81
CA ALA A 41 -31.51 8.72 17.49
C ALA A 41 -31.83 7.44 16.71
N LYS A 42 -33.13 7.21 16.53
CA LYS A 42 -33.63 6.21 15.58
C LYS A 42 -33.38 6.71 14.18
N HIS A 43 -32.53 6.01 13.41
CA HIS A 43 -32.45 6.20 11.98
C HIS A 43 -33.13 5.02 11.28
N ASP A 44 -34.23 5.32 10.62
CA ASP A 44 -34.84 4.43 9.65
C ASP A 44 -33.92 4.26 8.44
N VAL A 45 -33.40 3.05 8.25
CA VAL A 45 -32.63 2.68 7.05
C VAL A 45 -33.58 2.08 6.05
N ALA A 46 -33.81 2.80 4.95
CA ALA A 46 -34.57 2.34 3.81
C ALA A 46 -33.95 1.11 3.16
N ASN A 47 -34.78 0.11 2.96
CA ASN A 47 -34.54 -1.22 2.41
C ASN A 47 -34.12 -1.17 0.93
N GLY A 48 -32.89 -1.55 0.62
CA GLY A 48 -32.43 -1.93 -0.71
C GLY A 48 -32.11 -3.43 -0.72
N GLY A 49 -33.04 -4.24 -1.22
CA GLY A 49 -32.94 -5.69 -1.13
C GLY A 49 -31.79 -6.33 -1.92
N ARG A 50 -30.99 -7.10 -1.21
CA ARG A 50 -30.37 -8.36 -1.62
C ARG A 50 -30.28 -9.21 -0.35
N ASN A 51 -30.53 -10.51 -0.44
CA ASN A 51 -30.51 -11.48 0.64
C ASN A 51 -29.28 -11.30 1.55
N SER A 52 -29.37 -10.45 2.57
CA SER A 52 -28.41 -10.42 3.66
C SER A 52 -28.60 -11.73 4.42
N ARG A 53 -27.57 -12.58 4.47
CA ARG A 53 -27.56 -13.73 5.36
C ARG A 53 -27.77 -13.20 6.77
N HIS A 54 -28.79 -13.70 7.47
CA HIS A 54 -29.06 -13.29 8.84
C HIS A 54 -28.04 -13.98 9.74
N ILE A 55 -26.91 -13.30 10.02
CA ILE A 55 -25.88 -13.77 10.94
C ILE A 55 -26.34 -13.43 12.35
N THR A 56 -26.44 -14.44 13.20
CA THR A 56 -26.97 -14.31 14.56
C THR A 56 -25.92 -14.49 15.65
N ASN A 57 -24.79 -15.07 15.32
CA ASN A 57 -23.73 -15.37 16.30
C ASN A 57 -22.34 -15.41 15.63
N MET A 58 -21.30 -15.47 16.47
CA MET A 58 -19.90 -15.48 16.04
C MET A 58 -19.55 -16.73 15.22
N ASP A 59 -20.11 -17.90 15.55
CA ASP A 59 -19.80 -19.13 14.83
C ASP A 59 -20.32 -19.08 13.40
N GLU A 60 -21.49 -18.50 13.17
CA GLU A 60 -22.01 -18.23 11.83
C GLU A 60 -21.13 -17.26 11.05
N LEU A 61 -20.69 -16.16 11.69
CA LEU A 61 -19.76 -15.21 11.07
C LEU A 61 -18.45 -15.90 10.68
N MET A 62 -17.85 -16.65 11.58
CA MET A 62 -16.57 -17.33 11.33
C MET A 62 -16.69 -18.49 10.34
N SER A 63 -17.89 -19.02 10.11
CA SER A 63 -18.16 -20.08 9.13
C SER A 63 -18.35 -19.56 7.71
N LEU A 64 -18.35 -18.24 7.49
CA LEU A 64 -18.47 -17.67 6.16
C LEU A 64 -17.31 -18.14 5.27
N LYS A 65 -17.68 -18.82 4.20
CA LYS A 65 -16.71 -19.30 3.21
C LYS A 65 -16.37 -18.20 2.23
N PRO A 66 -15.13 -18.22 1.71
CA PRO A 66 -14.74 -17.29 0.65
C PRO A 66 -15.72 -17.31 -0.53
N THR A 67 -16.03 -16.15 -1.06
CA THR A 67 -16.83 -15.98 -2.26
C THR A 67 -16.00 -15.19 -3.29
N PRO A 68 -15.63 -15.72 -4.44
CA PRO A 68 -16.01 -16.99 -5.04
C PRO A 68 -15.20 -18.15 -4.46
N ASN A 69 -15.73 -19.14 -3.92
CA ASN A 69 -15.23 -20.39 -3.33
C ASN A 69 -13.69 -20.67 -3.48
N VAL A 70 -12.90 -19.67 -3.17
CA VAL A 70 -11.44 -19.62 -3.33
C VAL A 70 -10.82 -19.70 -1.95
N ASN A 71 -10.05 -20.75 -1.68
CA ASN A 71 -9.30 -20.86 -0.45
C ASN A 71 -7.99 -20.08 -0.56
N VAL A 72 -7.83 -19.05 0.27
CA VAL A 72 -6.57 -18.34 0.44
C VAL A 72 -5.87 -18.90 1.68
N ASN A 73 -4.83 -19.70 1.47
CA ASN A 73 -4.06 -20.36 2.53
C ASN A 73 -2.80 -19.59 2.93
N GLY A 74 -2.34 -18.68 2.07
CA GLY A 74 -1.13 -17.90 2.32
C GLY A 74 -1.05 -16.60 1.55
N ILE A 75 -0.93 -15.51 2.28
CA ILE A 75 -0.63 -14.18 1.75
C ILE A 75 0.82 -13.85 2.03
N GLY A 76 1.61 -13.61 1.00
CA GLY A 76 2.99 -13.14 1.11
C GLY A 76 3.09 -11.67 0.78
N ILE A 77 3.72 -10.90 1.65
CA ILE A 77 4.06 -9.50 1.42
C ILE A 77 5.56 -9.43 1.22
N TYR A 78 5.99 -9.06 0.01
CA TYR A 78 7.39 -8.81 -0.26
C TYR A 78 7.84 -7.52 0.42
N VAL A 79 8.93 -7.56 1.18
CA VAL A 79 9.46 -6.41 1.92
C VAL A 79 10.94 -6.21 1.62
N TYR A 80 11.39 -4.97 1.56
CA TYR A 80 12.76 -4.58 1.19
C TYR A 80 13.18 -3.28 1.88
N ASP A 81 14.49 -3.06 2.02
CA ASP A 81 15.03 -1.86 2.64
C ASP A 81 14.57 -0.58 1.91
N GLY A 82 14.16 0.41 2.68
CA GLY A 82 13.68 1.71 2.20
C GLY A 82 12.22 1.74 1.74
N MET A 83 11.46 0.63 1.81
CA MET A 83 10.03 0.66 1.51
C MET A 83 9.25 1.54 2.50
N PHE A 84 8.06 2.00 2.13
CA PHE A 84 7.15 2.67 3.06
C PHE A 84 6.47 1.65 3.98
N SER A 85 6.62 1.86 5.28
CA SER A 85 6.17 0.90 6.30
C SER A 85 4.68 0.55 6.17
N LEU A 86 3.82 1.55 6.00
CA LEU A 86 2.39 1.34 5.98
C LEU A 86 1.89 0.63 4.71
N ASP A 87 2.65 0.69 3.61
CA ASP A 87 2.33 -0.03 2.36
C ASP A 87 2.33 -1.55 2.56
N ALA A 88 3.15 -2.05 3.48
CA ALA A 88 3.20 -3.46 3.86
C ALA A 88 2.41 -3.76 5.14
N LEU A 89 2.63 -2.95 6.21
CA LEU A 89 2.08 -3.24 7.54
C LEU A 89 0.58 -2.95 7.64
N GLY A 90 0.06 -2.00 6.86
CA GLY A 90 -1.38 -1.73 6.77
C GLY A 90 -2.14 -2.94 6.22
N PRO A 91 -1.86 -3.41 5.01
CA PRO A 91 -2.43 -4.65 4.47
C PRO A 91 -2.18 -5.87 5.37
N TYR A 92 -0.97 -6.01 5.94
CA TYR A 92 -0.66 -7.08 6.88
C TYR A 92 -1.67 -7.12 8.03
N GLN A 93 -1.93 -5.97 8.67
CA GLN A 93 -2.89 -5.88 9.76
C GLN A 93 -4.31 -6.26 9.31
N VAL A 94 -4.78 -5.72 8.18
CA VAL A 94 -6.12 -6.04 7.64
C VAL A 94 -6.28 -7.55 7.41
N PHE A 95 -5.31 -8.18 6.75
CA PHE A 95 -5.38 -9.61 6.47
C PHE A 95 -5.30 -10.47 7.73
N ARG A 96 -4.50 -10.04 8.73
CA ARG A 96 -4.41 -10.74 10.03
C ARG A 96 -5.71 -10.62 10.83
N SER A 97 -6.34 -9.45 10.86
CA SER A 97 -7.66 -9.25 11.47
C SER A 97 -8.76 -10.06 10.75
N ALA A 98 -8.60 -10.28 9.44
CA ALA A 98 -9.46 -11.17 8.67
C ALA A 98 -9.14 -12.68 8.87
N GLY A 99 -8.27 -13.05 9.83
CA GLY A 99 -7.89 -14.44 10.09
C GLY A 99 -7.04 -15.09 9.00
N LEU A 100 -6.59 -14.33 8.01
CA LEU A 100 -5.78 -14.86 6.90
C LEU A 100 -4.33 -15.06 7.33
N LYS A 101 -3.75 -16.19 6.94
CA LYS A 101 -2.33 -16.48 7.17
C LYS A 101 -1.48 -15.56 6.32
N THR A 102 -0.83 -14.60 6.96
CA THR A 102 -0.03 -13.56 6.29
C THR A 102 1.40 -13.57 6.83
N PHE A 103 2.39 -13.44 5.96
CA PHE A 103 3.80 -13.41 6.34
C PHE A 103 4.61 -12.48 5.43
N LEU A 104 5.71 -11.99 5.97
CA LEU A 104 6.65 -11.12 5.27
C LEU A 104 7.75 -11.94 4.61
N ILE A 105 8.15 -11.55 3.41
CA ILE A 105 9.17 -12.20 2.61
C ILE A 105 10.16 -11.14 2.16
N ALA A 106 11.45 -11.37 2.32
CA ALA A 106 12.50 -10.49 1.79
C ALA A 106 13.39 -11.25 0.81
N LYS A 107 14.23 -10.52 0.06
CA LYS A 107 15.24 -11.15 -0.79
C LYS A 107 16.08 -12.14 0.01
N ASN A 108 16.58 -11.69 1.16
CA ASN A 108 17.31 -12.51 2.14
C ASN A 108 16.63 -12.39 3.52
N LYS A 109 16.75 -13.44 4.34
CA LYS A 109 16.34 -13.36 5.75
C LYS A 109 17.18 -12.33 6.49
N GLY A 110 16.58 -11.66 7.45
CA GLY A 110 17.30 -10.69 8.26
C GLY A 110 16.44 -9.47 8.62
N ASN A 111 17.11 -8.42 8.99
CA ASN A 111 16.46 -7.16 9.32
C ASN A 111 16.23 -6.34 8.04
N ILE A 112 15.02 -5.82 7.89
CA ILE A 112 14.64 -4.87 6.86
C ILE A 112 14.35 -3.54 7.53
N THR A 113 15.05 -2.48 7.09
CA THR A 113 14.87 -1.12 7.60
C THR A 113 14.07 -0.29 6.60
N MET A 114 12.91 0.17 7.02
CA MET A 114 11.98 0.94 6.21
C MET A 114 12.41 2.40 6.09
N SER A 115 11.80 3.16 5.17
CA SER A 115 12.15 4.57 4.88
C SER A 115 12.04 5.51 6.09
N ASN A 116 11.21 5.18 7.07
CA ASN A 116 11.03 5.94 8.32
C ASN A 116 11.94 5.47 9.48
N GLY A 117 12.88 4.55 9.22
CA GLY A 117 13.81 4.01 10.21
C GLY A 117 13.26 2.83 11.03
N LEU A 118 11.99 2.44 10.86
CA LEU A 118 11.47 1.23 11.50
C LEU A 118 12.18 0.00 10.94
N THR A 119 12.69 -0.84 11.82
CA THR A 119 13.33 -2.10 11.44
C THR A 119 12.53 -3.30 11.92
N ILE A 120 12.32 -4.26 11.03
CA ILE A 120 11.62 -5.50 11.32
C ILE A 120 12.47 -6.71 10.94
N ALA A 121 12.37 -7.78 11.72
CA ALA A 121 13.01 -9.06 11.39
C ALA A 121 12.12 -9.86 10.44
N VAL A 122 12.70 -10.34 9.34
CA VAL A 122 12.05 -11.17 8.33
C VAL A 122 12.70 -12.55 8.31
N ASN A 123 11.90 -13.57 8.48
CA ASN A 123 12.37 -14.95 8.62
C ASN A 123 12.09 -15.85 7.40
N LYS A 124 11.61 -15.26 6.30
CA LYS A 124 11.40 -15.95 5.02
C LYS A 124 12.12 -15.22 3.90
N SER A 125 12.87 -15.98 3.09
CA SER A 125 13.48 -15.46 1.86
C SER A 125 12.69 -15.86 0.62
N ILE A 126 12.97 -15.19 -0.51
CA ILE A 126 12.37 -15.54 -1.80
C ILE A 126 12.70 -16.97 -2.24
N ASP A 127 13.86 -17.49 -1.85
CA ASP A 127 14.28 -18.87 -2.18
C ASP A 127 13.42 -19.94 -1.51
N GLU A 128 12.84 -19.61 -0.35
CA GLU A 128 12.03 -20.54 0.43
C GLU A 128 10.54 -20.48 0.06
N VAL A 129 10.13 -19.43 -0.65
CA VAL A 129 8.73 -19.20 -1.00
C VAL A 129 8.55 -19.34 -2.50
N THR A 130 8.04 -20.50 -2.90
CA THR A 130 7.83 -20.86 -4.30
C THR A 130 6.38 -20.75 -4.77
N GLN A 131 5.43 -20.60 -3.84
CA GLN A 131 4.00 -20.47 -4.12
C GLN A 131 3.31 -19.57 -3.10
N LEU A 132 2.34 -18.79 -3.55
CA LEU A 132 1.46 -17.94 -2.75
C LEU A 132 0.08 -17.90 -3.41
N ASP A 133 -0.97 -17.84 -2.58
CA ASP A 133 -2.30 -17.56 -3.09
C ASP A 133 -2.48 -16.06 -3.37
N VAL A 134 -1.89 -15.22 -2.53
CA VAL A 134 -1.86 -13.76 -2.73
C VAL A 134 -0.45 -13.24 -2.54
N LEU A 135 0.04 -12.52 -3.55
CA LEU A 135 1.27 -11.75 -3.48
C LEU A 135 0.93 -10.26 -3.32
N LEU A 136 1.58 -9.58 -2.38
CA LEU A 136 1.50 -8.12 -2.24
C LEU A 136 2.88 -7.49 -2.33
N ILE A 137 3.00 -6.47 -3.19
CA ILE A 137 4.21 -5.68 -3.42
C ILE A 137 3.99 -4.25 -2.91
N PRO A 138 4.67 -3.81 -1.84
CA PRO A 138 4.63 -2.44 -1.34
C PRO A 138 5.48 -1.49 -2.18
N GLY A 139 5.27 -0.19 -2.03
CA GLY A 139 6.10 0.86 -2.61
C GLY A 139 7.16 1.39 -1.65
N GLY A 140 8.03 2.27 -2.15
CA GLY A 140 9.15 2.82 -1.37
C GLY A 140 9.95 3.86 -2.16
N ALA A 141 9.29 4.67 -2.98
CA ALA A 141 9.93 5.72 -3.77
C ALA A 141 11.21 5.25 -4.49
N ASP A 142 12.39 5.79 -4.15
CA ASP A 142 13.68 5.42 -4.74
C ASP A 142 14.06 3.95 -4.48
N ALA A 143 13.69 3.41 -3.32
CA ALA A 143 13.89 1.99 -3.03
C ALA A 143 13.09 1.09 -3.99
N THR A 144 11.86 1.52 -4.39
CA THR A 144 11.09 0.84 -5.44
C THR A 144 11.86 0.82 -6.76
N ALA A 145 12.48 1.94 -7.14
CA ALA A 145 13.22 2.02 -8.41
C ALA A 145 14.34 0.99 -8.48
N ARG A 146 15.04 0.73 -7.37
CA ARG A 146 16.05 -0.35 -7.30
C ARG A 146 15.44 -1.74 -7.50
N GLN A 147 14.22 -1.98 -7.03
CA GLN A 147 13.54 -3.27 -7.24
C GLN A 147 13.12 -3.47 -8.71
N THR A 148 12.80 -2.39 -9.45
CA THR A 148 12.38 -2.52 -10.86
C THR A 148 13.48 -2.98 -11.80
N ILE A 149 14.73 -3.03 -11.35
CA ILE A 149 15.89 -3.48 -12.13
C ILE A 149 16.58 -4.71 -11.51
N ASP A 150 16.12 -5.21 -10.38
CA ASP A 150 16.65 -6.43 -9.76
C ASP A 150 16.04 -7.67 -10.46
N ALA A 151 16.80 -8.24 -11.39
CA ALA A 151 16.33 -9.37 -12.19
C ALA A 151 15.94 -10.59 -11.36
N GLU A 152 16.58 -10.81 -10.20
CA GLU A 152 16.25 -11.93 -9.31
C GLU A 152 14.86 -11.74 -8.70
N ILE A 153 14.57 -10.54 -8.22
CA ILE A 153 13.27 -10.19 -7.65
C ILE A 153 12.18 -10.24 -8.72
N LEU A 154 12.41 -9.65 -9.89
CA LEU A 154 11.45 -9.66 -10.98
C LEU A 154 11.12 -11.10 -11.44
N ASN A 155 12.12 -11.95 -11.58
CA ASN A 155 11.94 -13.36 -11.92
C ASN A 155 11.17 -14.13 -10.85
N TRP A 156 11.47 -13.86 -9.56
CA TRP A 156 10.71 -14.48 -8.47
C TRP A 156 9.23 -14.03 -8.48
N ILE A 157 8.96 -12.74 -8.65
CA ILE A 157 7.60 -12.20 -8.75
C ILE A 157 6.84 -12.87 -9.90
N GLN A 158 7.46 -13.00 -11.08
CA GLN A 158 6.85 -13.69 -12.23
C GLN A 158 6.51 -15.15 -11.92
N LYS A 159 7.41 -15.88 -11.25
CA LYS A 159 7.17 -17.28 -10.86
C LYS A 159 6.01 -17.39 -9.85
N ILE A 160 5.98 -16.53 -8.83
CA ILE A 160 4.90 -16.50 -7.85
C ILE A 160 3.58 -16.13 -8.51
N ASP A 161 3.58 -15.15 -9.42
CA ASP A 161 2.39 -14.74 -10.15
C ASP A 161 1.74 -15.89 -10.92
N GLN A 162 2.51 -16.81 -11.50
CA GLN A 162 1.96 -17.95 -12.24
C GLN A 162 1.03 -18.84 -11.39
N THR A 163 1.28 -18.90 -10.09
CA THR A 163 0.52 -19.72 -9.14
C THR A 163 -0.43 -18.92 -8.26
N SER A 164 -0.29 -17.59 -8.21
CA SER A 164 -1.11 -16.73 -7.38
C SER A 164 -2.53 -16.60 -7.92
N ILE A 165 -3.48 -16.65 -7.01
CA ILE A 165 -4.90 -16.33 -7.27
C ILE A 165 -5.04 -14.82 -7.46
N TYR A 166 -4.33 -14.03 -6.62
CA TYR A 166 -4.28 -12.58 -6.72
C TYR A 166 -2.85 -12.06 -6.57
N THR A 167 -2.49 -11.12 -7.43
CA THR A 167 -1.24 -10.36 -7.37
C THR A 167 -1.58 -8.90 -7.15
N THR A 168 -1.06 -8.33 -6.05
CA THR A 168 -1.51 -7.03 -5.58
C THR A 168 -0.33 -6.08 -5.35
N SER A 169 -0.59 -4.78 -5.40
CA SER A 169 0.42 -3.76 -5.10
C SER A 169 -0.16 -2.55 -4.37
N VAL A 170 0.70 -1.90 -3.59
CA VAL A 170 0.40 -0.63 -2.94
C VAL A 170 1.41 0.41 -3.41
N CYS A 171 0.92 1.64 -3.67
CA CYS A 171 1.77 2.79 -3.98
C CYS A 171 2.63 2.55 -5.25
N THR A 172 3.92 2.86 -5.19
CA THR A 172 4.87 2.58 -6.28
C THR A 172 5.20 1.09 -6.46
N GLY A 173 4.67 0.20 -5.62
CA GLY A 173 4.77 -1.25 -5.84
C GLY A 173 4.21 -1.72 -7.19
N ALA A 174 3.27 -0.97 -7.77
CA ALA A 174 2.78 -1.22 -9.13
C ALA A 174 3.89 -1.08 -10.19
N TRP A 175 4.91 -0.25 -9.96
CA TRP A 175 6.07 -0.13 -10.88
C TRP A 175 6.89 -1.42 -10.92
N ILE A 176 7.02 -2.10 -9.78
CA ILE A 176 7.71 -3.41 -9.70
C ILE A 176 6.91 -4.46 -10.48
N LEU A 177 5.57 -4.49 -10.31
CA LEU A 177 4.71 -5.38 -11.09
C LEU A 177 4.78 -5.05 -12.60
N GLY A 178 4.82 -3.76 -12.94
CA GLY A 178 5.00 -3.30 -14.31
C GLY A 178 6.34 -3.75 -14.90
N ALA A 179 7.44 -3.56 -14.16
CA ALA A 179 8.79 -4.00 -14.57
C ALA A 179 8.88 -5.53 -14.71
N ALA A 180 8.11 -6.29 -13.92
CA ALA A 180 7.96 -7.73 -14.09
C ALA A 180 7.07 -8.12 -15.29
N GLY A 181 6.54 -7.15 -16.08
CA GLY A 181 5.70 -7.40 -17.24
C GLY A 181 4.26 -7.82 -16.93
N LEU A 182 3.84 -7.72 -15.66
CA LEU A 182 2.55 -8.25 -15.20
C LEU A 182 1.38 -7.29 -15.42
N LEU A 183 1.65 -6.02 -15.71
CA LEU A 183 0.62 -5.00 -15.92
C LEU A 183 0.40 -4.64 -17.39
N GLN A 184 1.07 -5.30 -18.34
CA GLN A 184 0.87 -5.05 -19.78
C GLN A 184 -0.58 -5.25 -20.19
N GLY A 185 -1.22 -4.20 -20.74
CA GLY A 185 -2.63 -4.20 -21.17
C GLY A 185 -3.62 -4.34 -20.02
N LYS A 186 -3.25 -3.90 -18.80
CA LYS A 186 -4.09 -3.94 -17.60
C LYS A 186 -4.50 -2.55 -17.16
N GLU A 187 -5.75 -2.41 -16.72
CA GLU A 187 -6.14 -1.24 -15.93
C GLU A 187 -5.43 -1.28 -14.57
N ALA A 188 -4.76 -0.20 -14.19
CA ALA A 188 -4.00 -0.13 -12.95
C ALA A 188 -4.00 1.29 -12.34
N THR A 189 -3.71 1.36 -11.05
CA THR A 189 -3.40 2.60 -10.36
C THR A 189 -2.09 2.47 -9.57
N THR A 190 -1.52 3.61 -9.19
CA THR A 190 -0.27 3.69 -8.42
C THR A 190 -0.24 4.96 -7.59
N HIS A 191 0.86 5.23 -6.90
CA HIS A 191 1.10 6.50 -6.24
C HIS A 191 0.93 7.67 -7.21
N TRP A 192 0.36 8.79 -6.77
CA TRP A 192 -0.02 9.94 -7.60
C TRP A 192 1.13 10.57 -8.42
N TYR A 193 2.38 10.44 -7.93
CA TYR A 193 3.54 11.03 -8.59
C TYR A 193 3.83 10.28 -9.90
N ARG A 194 3.75 11.02 -11.02
CA ARG A 194 3.93 10.51 -12.39
C ARG A 194 3.14 9.22 -12.69
N ALA A 195 1.96 9.08 -12.08
CA ALA A 195 1.20 7.84 -12.11
C ALA A 195 0.92 7.34 -13.52
N GLU A 196 0.36 8.19 -14.39
CA GLU A 196 0.04 7.86 -15.77
C GLU A 196 1.31 7.55 -16.59
N GLU A 197 2.34 8.41 -16.48
CA GLU A 197 3.61 8.23 -17.19
C GLU A 197 4.25 6.87 -16.83
N MET A 198 4.32 6.54 -15.54
CA MET A 198 4.98 5.31 -15.09
C MET A 198 4.19 4.06 -15.45
N LEU A 199 2.87 4.08 -15.36
CA LEU A 199 2.05 2.94 -15.76
C LEU A 199 2.05 2.75 -17.27
N THR A 200 1.96 3.83 -18.05
CA THR A 200 2.08 3.78 -19.53
C THR A 200 3.44 3.23 -19.96
N LYS A 201 4.54 3.59 -19.29
CA LYS A 201 5.88 3.02 -19.53
C LYS A 201 5.87 1.48 -19.45
N TYR A 202 5.07 0.92 -18.56
CA TYR A 202 4.93 -0.53 -18.38
C TYR A 202 3.74 -1.12 -19.17
N GLY A 203 3.14 -0.34 -20.09
CA GLY A 203 2.05 -0.77 -20.94
C GLY A 203 0.72 -0.98 -20.23
N ALA A 204 0.54 -0.37 -19.06
CA ALA A 204 -0.72 -0.39 -18.31
C ALA A 204 -1.56 0.85 -18.57
N ASP A 205 -2.87 0.71 -18.50
CA ASP A 205 -3.84 1.80 -18.59
C ASP A 205 -4.07 2.40 -17.20
N PHE A 206 -3.71 3.67 -17.05
CA PHE A 206 -3.82 4.35 -15.75
C PHE A 206 -5.26 4.72 -15.41
N GLU A 207 -5.71 4.30 -14.25
CA GLU A 207 -6.98 4.67 -13.65
C GLU A 207 -6.79 5.53 -12.39
N GLN A 208 -7.33 6.75 -12.37
CA GLN A 208 -7.27 7.65 -11.21
C GLN A 208 -8.27 7.24 -10.13
N LYS A 209 -8.05 6.08 -9.52
CA LYS A 209 -8.88 5.50 -8.44
C LYS A 209 -8.01 5.20 -7.23
N ARG A 210 -8.63 5.04 -6.05
CA ARG A 210 -7.90 4.63 -4.84
C ARG A 210 -7.35 3.21 -4.99
N TRP A 211 -8.09 2.32 -5.63
CA TRP A 211 -7.66 0.99 -6.03
C TRP A 211 -8.38 0.55 -7.32
N VAL A 212 -7.75 -0.32 -8.07
CA VAL A 212 -8.23 -0.88 -9.34
C VAL A 212 -8.06 -2.39 -9.28
N ARG A 213 -9.01 -3.10 -9.87
CA ARG A 213 -8.94 -4.55 -10.11
C ARG A 213 -9.11 -4.83 -11.58
N ASP A 214 -8.13 -5.49 -12.17
CA ASP A 214 -8.23 -6.11 -13.50
C ASP A 214 -7.89 -7.60 -13.40
N GLY A 215 -8.90 -8.43 -13.47
CA GLY A 215 -8.76 -9.89 -13.28
C GLY A 215 -8.21 -10.24 -11.89
N LYS A 216 -7.03 -10.86 -11.86
CA LYS A 216 -6.32 -11.23 -10.64
C LYS A 216 -5.43 -10.11 -10.08
N TYR A 217 -5.19 -9.05 -10.86
CA TYR A 217 -4.33 -7.94 -10.46
C TYR A 217 -5.12 -6.89 -9.71
N TRP A 218 -4.64 -6.54 -8.52
CA TRP A 218 -5.23 -5.48 -7.69
C TRP A 218 -4.15 -4.47 -7.38
N THR A 219 -4.32 -3.25 -7.83
CA THR A 219 -3.37 -2.17 -7.58
C THR A 219 -4.02 -1.08 -6.76
N SER A 220 -3.28 -0.48 -5.82
CA SER A 220 -3.77 0.65 -5.04
C SER A 220 -2.84 1.85 -5.14
N ALA A 221 -3.43 3.03 -5.02
CA ALA A 221 -2.72 4.30 -4.95
C ALA A 221 -1.84 4.38 -3.68
N GLY A 222 -1.47 5.59 -3.24
CA GLY A 222 -0.57 5.73 -2.10
C GLY A 222 -1.10 5.16 -0.80
N VAL A 223 -0.22 4.89 0.08
CA VAL A 223 -0.19 4.35 1.45
C VAL A 223 -1.54 3.92 2.04
N THR A 224 -2.46 4.86 2.31
CA THR A 224 -3.76 4.58 2.93
C THR A 224 -4.75 3.87 2.01
N ALA A 225 -4.57 3.96 0.69
CA ALA A 225 -5.38 3.21 -0.27
C ALA A 225 -5.10 1.70 -0.22
N GLY A 226 -3.93 1.29 0.29
CA GLY A 226 -3.62 -0.11 0.57
C GLY A 226 -4.55 -0.74 1.60
N LEU A 227 -5.01 0.02 2.60
CA LEU A 227 -6.03 -0.44 3.55
C LEU A 227 -7.37 -0.68 2.84
N ASP A 228 -7.82 0.29 2.00
CA ASP A 228 -9.07 0.17 1.25
C ASP A 228 -9.04 -1.04 0.31
N MET A 229 -7.94 -1.23 -0.43
CA MET A 229 -7.76 -2.37 -1.32
C MET A 229 -7.78 -3.69 -0.55
N SER A 230 -7.10 -3.76 0.59
CA SER A 230 -7.07 -4.97 1.42
C SER A 230 -8.46 -5.32 1.97
N LEU A 231 -9.23 -4.32 2.43
CA LEU A 231 -10.62 -4.51 2.83
C LEU A 231 -11.50 -4.91 1.64
N ALA A 232 -11.26 -4.34 0.45
CA ALA A 232 -11.95 -4.74 -0.77
C ALA A 232 -11.67 -6.20 -1.16
N LEU A 233 -10.42 -6.67 -0.98
CA LEU A 233 -10.06 -8.07 -1.17
C LEU A 233 -10.73 -8.98 -0.13
N VAL A 234 -10.74 -8.60 1.14
CA VAL A 234 -11.50 -9.31 2.20
C VAL A 234 -12.98 -9.38 1.84
N ASN A 235 -13.58 -8.28 1.36
CA ASN A 235 -14.97 -8.28 0.93
C ASN A 235 -15.22 -9.18 -0.29
N HIS A 236 -14.28 -9.25 -1.19
CA HIS A 236 -14.34 -10.16 -2.32
C HIS A 236 -14.28 -11.63 -1.89
N LEU A 237 -13.47 -11.96 -0.87
CA LEU A 237 -13.29 -13.32 -0.37
C LEU A 237 -14.44 -13.77 0.54
N PHE A 238 -14.90 -12.94 1.46
CA PHE A 238 -15.80 -13.35 2.56
C PHE A 238 -17.15 -12.66 2.54
N GLY A 239 -17.30 -11.59 1.77
CA GLY A 239 -18.53 -10.80 1.69
C GLY A 239 -18.61 -9.67 2.71
N LYS A 240 -19.72 -8.93 2.62
CA LYS A 240 -19.92 -7.64 3.29
C LYS A 240 -19.88 -7.75 4.82
N GLU A 241 -20.61 -8.69 5.38
CA GLU A 241 -20.79 -8.82 6.83
C GLU A 241 -19.47 -9.15 7.52
N TYR A 242 -18.68 -10.07 6.93
CA TYR A 242 -17.34 -10.40 7.43
C TYR A 242 -16.40 -9.19 7.36
N THR A 243 -16.46 -8.46 6.26
CA THR A 243 -15.64 -7.24 6.08
C THR A 243 -16.02 -6.16 7.09
N GLN A 244 -17.32 -5.99 7.38
CA GLN A 244 -17.78 -5.07 8.42
C GLN A 244 -17.24 -5.46 9.81
N ALA A 245 -17.16 -6.76 10.12
CA ALA A 245 -16.54 -7.21 11.36
C ALA A 245 -15.03 -6.87 11.42
N VAL A 246 -14.30 -7.06 10.32
CA VAL A 246 -12.89 -6.67 10.23
C VAL A 246 -12.71 -5.15 10.34
N MET A 247 -13.59 -4.37 9.68
CA MET A 247 -13.56 -2.89 9.79
C MET A 247 -13.83 -2.44 11.23
N LEU A 248 -14.73 -3.10 11.94
CA LEU A 248 -15.04 -2.81 13.34
C LEU A 248 -13.88 -3.19 14.26
N ASP A 249 -13.23 -4.33 14.04
CA ASP A 249 -12.02 -4.75 14.76
C ASP A 249 -10.88 -3.73 14.62
N LEU A 250 -10.75 -3.14 13.44
CA LEU A 250 -9.76 -2.12 13.13
C LEU A 250 -10.21 -0.69 13.46
N GLU A 251 -11.47 -0.50 13.87
CA GLU A 251 -12.12 0.83 14.00
C GLU A 251 -11.89 1.70 12.74
N TYR A 252 -12.00 1.07 11.55
CA TYR A 252 -11.73 1.73 10.27
C TYR A 252 -12.88 2.66 9.87
N ASP A 253 -12.85 3.90 10.39
CA ASP A 253 -13.77 5.02 10.06
C ASP A 253 -12.95 6.30 9.79
N PRO A 254 -12.22 6.40 8.65
CA PRO A 254 -11.26 7.48 8.42
C PRO A 254 -11.94 8.84 8.25
N LYS A 255 -11.55 9.79 9.10
CA LYS A 255 -11.99 11.19 9.08
C LYS A 255 -10.78 12.13 9.09
N PRO A 256 -10.20 12.45 7.93
CA PRO A 256 -9.06 13.35 7.90
C PRO A 256 -9.47 14.75 8.41
N PRO A 257 -8.60 15.43 9.21
CA PRO A 257 -8.92 16.70 9.84
C PRO A 257 -9.09 17.84 8.83
N ILE A 258 -8.50 17.70 7.65
CA ILE A 258 -8.59 18.64 6.53
C ILE A 258 -8.72 17.87 5.22
N GLN A 259 -9.19 18.54 4.17
CA GLN A 259 -9.16 17.97 2.83
C GLN A 259 -7.73 17.98 2.29
N GLY A 260 -7.33 16.92 1.58
CA GLY A 260 -5.99 16.74 1.03
C GLY A 260 -5.80 15.34 0.45
N GLY A 261 -4.54 14.89 0.41
CA GLY A 261 -4.17 13.52 0.02
C GLY A 261 -4.19 13.23 -1.48
N THR A 262 -4.58 14.20 -2.32
CA THR A 262 -4.42 14.14 -3.78
C THR A 262 -4.03 15.52 -4.30
N PRO A 263 -3.32 15.63 -5.45
CA PRO A 263 -2.99 16.94 -6.03
C PRO A 263 -4.22 17.85 -6.22
N LYS A 264 -5.36 17.29 -6.65
CA LYS A 264 -6.61 18.05 -6.86
C LYS A 264 -7.23 18.58 -5.56
N LYS A 265 -7.00 17.93 -4.42
CA LYS A 265 -7.54 18.31 -3.10
C LYS A 265 -6.54 19.11 -2.27
N SER A 266 -5.32 19.27 -2.76
CA SER A 266 -4.26 20.01 -2.07
C SER A 266 -4.18 21.43 -2.61
N VAL A 267 -3.68 22.36 -1.80
CA VAL A 267 -3.35 23.72 -2.25
C VAL A 267 -2.30 23.61 -3.38
N PRO A 268 -2.45 24.30 -4.52
CA PRO A 268 -1.60 24.10 -5.69
C PRO A 268 -0.10 24.19 -5.42
N ILE A 269 0.34 25.15 -4.61
CA ILE A 269 1.77 25.29 -4.26
C ILE A 269 2.28 24.08 -3.46
N ILE A 270 1.45 23.47 -2.61
CA ILE A 270 1.84 22.27 -1.86
C ILE A 270 1.98 21.08 -2.82
N ALA A 271 1.05 20.91 -3.74
CA ALA A 271 1.14 19.85 -4.75
C ALA A 271 2.41 20.00 -5.63
N GLN A 272 2.75 21.24 -6.00
CA GLN A 272 3.97 21.56 -6.75
C GLN A 272 5.23 21.23 -5.95
N LEU A 273 5.34 21.71 -4.71
CA LEU A 273 6.52 21.47 -3.86
C LEU A 273 6.72 19.97 -3.59
N MET A 274 5.65 19.24 -3.37
CA MET A 274 5.71 17.77 -3.19
C MET A 274 6.17 17.08 -4.48
N LYS A 275 5.71 17.56 -5.66
CA LYS A 275 6.20 17.04 -6.94
C LYS A 275 7.70 17.32 -7.13
N GLU A 276 8.15 18.54 -6.84
CA GLU A 276 9.58 18.90 -6.92
C GLU A 276 10.45 18.06 -5.96
N MET A 277 9.93 17.77 -4.78
CA MET A 277 10.59 16.87 -3.82
C MET A 277 10.74 15.46 -4.42
N TYR A 278 9.68 14.88 -4.97
CA TYR A 278 9.76 13.57 -5.61
C TYR A 278 10.63 13.60 -6.88
N ASP A 279 10.61 14.67 -7.67
CA ASP A 279 11.51 14.85 -8.81
C ASP A 279 12.98 14.77 -8.36
N PHE A 280 13.33 15.41 -7.24
CA PHE A 280 14.69 15.37 -6.72
C PHE A 280 15.17 13.95 -6.39
N PHE A 281 14.31 13.11 -5.77
CA PHE A 281 14.66 11.76 -5.36
C PHE A 281 14.50 10.72 -6.48
N LEU A 282 13.55 10.89 -7.40
CA LEU A 282 13.15 9.86 -8.34
C LEU A 282 13.57 10.09 -9.79
N LEU A 283 13.81 11.34 -10.23
CA LEU A 283 14.22 11.58 -11.62
C LEU A 283 15.46 10.80 -12.03
N PRO A 284 16.49 10.61 -11.18
CA PRO A 284 17.65 9.80 -11.53
C PRO A 284 17.30 8.35 -11.93
N PHE A 285 16.16 7.84 -11.47
CA PHE A 285 15.72 6.45 -11.69
C PHE A 285 14.61 6.31 -12.74
N VAL A 286 13.76 7.33 -12.89
CA VAL A 286 12.60 7.27 -13.82
C VAL A 286 13.05 7.16 -15.28
N GLY A 287 14.18 7.76 -15.64
CA GLY A 287 14.78 7.70 -16.98
C GLY A 287 15.60 6.46 -17.29
N CYS A 288 15.79 5.56 -16.34
CA CYS A 288 16.60 4.36 -16.52
C CYS A 288 15.81 3.28 -17.25
N ASP A 289 16.07 3.08 -18.54
CA ASP A 289 15.60 1.93 -19.29
C ASP A 289 16.68 0.87 -19.36
N LEU A 290 16.33 -0.37 -19.06
CA LEU A 290 17.23 -1.54 -19.15
C LEU A 290 17.78 -1.78 -20.59
N GLY A 291 17.40 -0.97 -21.58
CA GLY A 291 17.82 -1.10 -22.98
C GLY A 291 18.57 0.07 -23.57
N THR A 292 18.67 1.21 -22.88
CA THR A 292 19.43 2.36 -23.36
C THR A 292 20.68 2.58 -22.52
N ALA A 293 21.82 2.81 -23.16
CA ALA A 293 23.14 3.01 -22.54
C ALA A 293 23.24 4.35 -21.74
N GLY A 294 22.16 4.74 -21.05
CA GLY A 294 22.15 5.80 -20.08
C GLY A 294 22.75 5.33 -18.76
N VAL A 295 23.75 6.02 -18.26
CA VAL A 295 24.39 5.73 -16.97
C VAL A 295 23.35 5.99 -15.88
N CYS A 296 22.75 4.92 -15.38
CA CYS A 296 21.97 4.99 -14.13
C CYS A 296 22.97 5.21 -12.99
N LEU A 297 22.87 6.33 -12.32
CA LEU A 297 23.66 6.58 -11.09
C LEU A 297 23.00 5.76 -9.95
N PHE A 298 23.57 4.61 -9.64
CA PHE A 298 23.30 3.82 -8.44
C PHE A 298 24.42 4.02 -7.43
#